data_e8ad3322f8c4a6be18ad919e5928efb9
#
_entry.id   e8ad3322f8c4a6be18ad919e5928efb9
#
_cell.length_a   1.000
_cell.length_b   1.000
_cell.length_c   1.000
_cell.angle_alpha   90.00
_cell.angle_beta   90.00
_cell.angle_gamma   90.00
#
_symmetry.space_group_name_H-M   'P 1'
#
loop_
_entity.id
_entity.type
_entity.pdbx_description
1 polymer ?
#
loop_
_entity_poly.entity_id
_entity_poly.type
_entity_poly.pdbx_seq_one_letter_code
_entity_poly.pdbx_strand_id
1 'polypeptide(L)'
;MRPPRLRPRGILPPMLIRSHPDGGHVAIGQASHAWISGQIARAWGNEQFGAVEPWEEVCLGAEQHDVGWTEWDLDPKIDPGTGRPHTFMSLPLPEKLALWSGAARKMLSQSRYAALLVSMHGTALYERWPPEDPDDKRLVQAFLDEQHALQSKLSEGLDPDEVRRNQKLIFAWDYISLALCLDWAPAEVKDVPTADEPVTLELTEQGELDPWPFRDERVELRAEGRRLEGSRFEDSPPVTLDFVLRSRR
;
A
#
# COMPACT_ATOMS: atom_id res chain seq x y z
N MET A 1 26.15 -14.13 -17.20
CA MET A 1 24.80 -14.17 -16.57
C MET A 1 25.00 -14.28 -15.06
N ARG A 2 24.78 -13.22 -14.29
CA ARG A 2 24.72 -13.31 -12.82
C ARG A 2 23.30 -13.72 -12.45
N PRO A 3 23.10 -14.71 -11.54
CA PRO A 3 21.77 -15.06 -11.07
C PRO A 3 21.12 -13.87 -10.36
N PRO A 4 19.78 -13.73 -10.40
CA PRO A 4 19.09 -12.67 -9.68
C PRO A 4 19.44 -12.79 -8.20
N ARG A 5 19.95 -11.72 -7.61
CA ARG A 5 20.19 -11.64 -6.17
C ARG A 5 18.82 -11.71 -5.50
N LEU A 6 18.49 -12.88 -4.98
CA LEU A 6 17.48 -13.00 -3.92
C LEU A 6 17.92 -12.05 -2.82
N ARG A 7 17.22 -10.90 -2.69
CA ARG A 7 17.45 -10.01 -1.55
C ARG A 7 17.16 -10.80 -0.29
N PRO A 8 17.97 -10.67 0.76
CA PRO A 8 17.73 -11.39 2.00
C PRO A 8 16.31 -11.07 2.47
N ARG A 9 15.61 -12.05 3.03
CA ARG A 9 14.38 -11.88 3.82
C ARG A 9 14.73 -11.02 5.04
N GLY A 10 15.00 -9.74 4.79
CA GLY A 10 15.25 -8.71 5.78
C GLY A 10 13.91 -8.17 6.24
N ILE A 11 13.74 -8.16 7.50
CA ILE A 11 12.63 -7.59 8.26
C ILE A 11 12.45 -6.13 7.85
N LEU A 12 11.31 -5.79 7.23
CA LEU A 12 10.95 -4.45 6.80
C LEU A 12 10.15 -3.73 7.89
N PRO A 13 10.28 -2.40 8.01
CA PRO A 13 9.62 -1.64 9.08
C PRO A 13 8.12 -1.36 8.85
N PRO A 14 7.22 -1.16 9.85
CA PRO A 14 5.81 -0.73 9.72
C PRO A 14 5.64 0.71 9.30
N MET A 15 6.55 1.58 9.77
CA MET A 15 6.93 2.77 9.02
C MET A 15 7.85 2.32 7.92
N LEU A 16 7.67 2.84 6.73
CA LEU A 16 8.61 2.62 5.65
C LEU A 16 9.87 3.42 5.98
N ILE A 17 11.00 2.74 6.14
CA ILE A 17 12.28 3.42 6.43
C ILE A 17 13.17 3.34 5.21
N ARG A 18 13.53 4.50 4.67
CA ARG A 18 14.50 4.61 3.58
C ARG A 18 15.74 5.36 4.00
N SER A 19 16.87 5.09 3.34
CA SER A 19 18.09 5.88 3.50
C SER A 19 17.92 7.25 2.87
N HIS A 20 18.40 8.30 3.54
CA HIS A 20 18.42 9.66 3.00
C HIS A 20 19.74 9.96 2.30
N PRO A 21 19.77 10.68 1.16
CA PRO A 21 21.03 11.01 0.44
C PRO A 21 22.06 11.73 1.30
N ASP A 22 21.63 12.59 2.22
CA ASP A 22 22.53 13.33 3.13
C ASP A 22 23.00 12.50 4.33
N GLY A 23 22.68 11.21 4.37
CA GLY A 23 22.89 10.30 5.48
C GLY A 23 21.69 10.23 6.43
N GLY A 24 21.68 9.21 7.30
CA GLY A 24 20.54 8.92 8.17
C GLY A 24 19.38 8.23 7.46
N HIS A 25 18.19 8.29 8.08
CA HIS A 25 16.99 7.60 7.59
C HIS A 25 15.78 8.54 7.64
N VAL A 26 14.86 8.33 6.71
CA VAL A 26 13.52 8.94 6.70
C VAL A 26 12.50 7.83 6.97
N ALA A 27 11.63 8.06 7.94
CA ALA A 27 10.46 7.23 8.18
C ALA A 27 9.28 7.83 7.44
N ILE A 28 8.55 7.00 6.71
CA ILE A 28 7.33 7.34 5.97
C ILE A 28 6.20 6.55 6.62
N GLY A 29 5.13 7.22 7.05
CA GLY A 29 3.95 6.57 7.62
C GLY A 29 3.17 5.79 6.57
N GLN A 30 2.40 4.79 7.02
CA GLN A 30 1.53 4.01 6.15
C GLN A 30 0.48 4.89 5.45
N ALA A 31 -0.09 5.85 6.16
CA ALA A 31 -1.00 6.82 5.55
C ALA A 31 -0.33 7.69 4.48
N SER A 32 0.97 7.98 4.62
CA SER A 32 1.69 8.81 3.65
C SER A 32 2.01 8.05 2.35
N HIS A 33 2.37 6.76 2.43
CA HIS A 33 2.54 5.97 1.20
C HIS A 33 1.19 5.65 0.53
N ALA A 34 0.13 5.45 1.32
CA ALA A 34 -1.22 5.29 0.79
C ALA A 34 -1.68 6.54 0.02
N TRP A 35 -1.28 7.73 0.46
CA TRP A 35 -1.50 8.96 -0.30
C TRP A 35 -0.85 8.94 -1.69
N ILE A 36 0.35 8.35 -1.84
CA ILE A 36 0.95 8.11 -3.17
C ILE A 36 0.05 7.20 -4.01
N SER A 37 -0.49 6.12 -3.44
CA SER A 37 -1.41 5.22 -4.13
C SER A 37 -2.65 5.96 -4.64
N GLY A 38 -3.20 6.90 -3.87
CA GLY A 38 -4.29 7.78 -4.30
C GLY A 38 -3.89 8.72 -5.44
N GLN A 39 -2.65 9.25 -5.44
CA GLN A 39 -2.13 10.08 -6.54
C GLN A 39 -1.96 9.25 -7.83
N ILE A 40 -1.43 8.03 -7.71
CA ILE A 40 -1.32 7.07 -8.82
C ILE A 40 -2.71 6.76 -9.40
N ALA A 41 -3.71 6.48 -8.54
CA ALA A 41 -5.08 6.19 -8.96
C ALA A 41 -5.68 7.34 -9.77
N ARG A 42 -5.47 8.59 -9.36
CA ARG A 42 -5.99 9.79 -10.06
C ARG A 42 -5.36 10.01 -11.42
N ALA A 43 -4.11 9.63 -11.60
CA ALA A 43 -3.41 9.72 -12.90
C ALA A 43 -3.71 8.53 -13.82
N TRP A 44 -4.22 7.42 -13.27
CA TRP A 44 -4.39 6.15 -13.97
C TRP A 44 -5.41 6.19 -15.09
N GLY A 45 -5.19 5.35 -16.09
CA GLY A 45 -6.13 5.06 -17.17
C GLY A 45 -5.73 5.70 -18.50
N ASN A 46 -5.66 4.85 -19.50
CA ASN A 46 -5.53 5.15 -20.92
C ASN A 46 -6.33 4.09 -21.70
N GLU A 47 -6.20 4.03 -23.02
CA GLU A 47 -6.95 3.08 -23.86
C GLU A 47 -6.68 1.60 -23.46
N GLN A 48 -5.45 1.26 -23.09
CA GLN A 48 -5.07 -0.10 -22.70
C GLN A 48 -5.56 -0.46 -21.28
N PHE A 49 -5.45 0.46 -20.32
CA PHE A 49 -5.75 0.18 -18.92
C PHE A 49 -7.18 0.52 -18.51
N GLY A 50 -7.93 1.21 -19.38
CA GLY A 50 -9.30 1.59 -19.12
C GLY A 50 -9.49 2.65 -18.04
N ALA A 51 -10.71 3.14 -17.92
CA ALA A 51 -11.08 4.08 -16.88
C ALA A 51 -11.18 3.38 -15.51
N VAL A 52 -11.03 4.17 -14.45
CA VAL A 52 -11.28 3.76 -13.06
C VAL A 52 -12.71 4.19 -12.70
N GLU A 53 -13.57 3.24 -12.36
CA GLU A 53 -14.97 3.51 -11.99
C GLU A 53 -15.40 2.68 -10.76
N PRO A 54 -16.17 3.25 -9.83
CA PRO A 54 -16.48 4.67 -9.70
C PRO A 54 -15.24 5.46 -9.27
N TRP A 55 -14.91 6.52 -10.00
CA TRP A 55 -13.58 7.15 -9.92
C TRP A 55 -13.24 7.74 -8.55
N GLU A 56 -14.14 8.54 -7.97
CA GLU A 56 -13.91 9.22 -6.68
C GLU A 56 -13.73 8.20 -5.54
N GLU A 57 -14.60 7.19 -5.48
CA GLU A 57 -14.60 6.20 -4.43
C GLU A 57 -13.39 5.26 -4.50
N VAL A 58 -12.95 4.93 -5.72
CA VAL A 58 -11.75 4.09 -5.91
C VAL A 58 -10.49 4.88 -5.58
N CYS A 59 -10.39 6.13 -6.03
CA CYS A 59 -9.27 7.01 -5.66
C CYS A 59 -9.20 7.23 -4.16
N LEU A 60 -10.35 7.42 -3.50
CA LEU A 60 -10.43 7.53 -2.05
C LEU A 60 -10.01 6.22 -1.37
N GLY A 61 -10.49 5.07 -1.87
CA GLY A 61 -10.08 3.75 -1.37
C GLY A 61 -8.58 3.52 -1.47
N ALA A 62 -7.97 3.91 -2.59
CA ALA A 62 -6.53 3.84 -2.80
C ALA A 62 -5.75 4.76 -1.84
N GLU A 63 -6.23 5.99 -1.65
CA GLU A 63 -5.60 6.96 -0.76
C GLU A 63 -5.70 6.58 0.72
N GLN A 64 -6.73 5.83 1.08
CA GLN A 64 -7.06 5.48 2.46
C GLN A 64 -6.92 3.98 2.75
N HIS A 65 -6.29 3.20 1.87
CA HIS A 65 -6.23 1.74 2.08
C HIS A 65 -5.56 1.38 3.41
N ASP A 66 -4.64 2.20 3.89
CA ASP A 66 -3.92 2.06 5.16
C ASP A 66 -4.43 2.98 6.29
N VAL A 67 -5.66 3.53 6.19
CA VAL A 67 -6.22 4.45 7.20
C VAL A 67 -6.26 3.86 8.62
N GLY A 68 -6.25 2.54 8.74
CA GLY A 68 -6.15 1.83 10.02
C GLY A 68 -4.89 2.16 10.82
N TRP A 69 -3.80 2.50 10.13
CA TRP A 69 -2.47 2.75 10.71
C TRP A 69 -2.26 4.18 11.20
N THR A 70 -3.18 5.11 10.91
CA THR A 70 -2.97 6.55 11.15
C THR A 70 -2.61 6.87 12.59
N GLU A 71 -3.32 6.31 13.57
CA GLU A 71 -3.04 6.54 14.99
C GLU A 71 -1.71 5.91 15.43
N TRP A 72 -1.40 4.77 14.85
CA TRP A 72 -0.14 4.08 15.10
C TRP A 72 1.06 4.83 14.51
N ASP A 73 0.93 5.42 13.32
CA ASP A 73 1.96 6.24 12.67
C ASP A 73 2.32 7.48 13.49
N LEU A 74 1.37 8.02 14.28
CA LEU A 74 1.60 9.19 15.13
C LEU A 74 2.37 8.85 16.41
N ASP A 75 2.17 7.65 16.98
CA ASP A 75 2.83 7.20 18.22
C ASP A 75 3.34 5.74 18.05
N PRO A 76 4.34 5.51 17.17
CA PRO A 76 4.82 4.18 16.87
C PRO A 76 5.60 3.60 18.06
N LYS A 77 5.26 2.38 18.48
CA LYS A 77 6.01 1.66 19.50
C LYS A 77 7.42 1.33 19.03
N ILE A 78 8.38 1.50 19.89
CA ILE A 78 9.80 1.18 19.60
C ILE A 78 10.05 -0.31 19.81
N ASP A 79 10.62 -0.96 18.80
CA ASP A 79 11.15 -2.33 18.91
C ASP A 79 12.41 -2.32 19.79
N PRO A 80 12.37 -2.99 20.96
CA PRO A 80 13.50 -2.99 21.88
C PRO A 80 14.75 -3.68 21.31
N GLY A 81 14.59 -4.54 20.31
CA GLY A 81 15.70 -5.24 19.67
C GLY A 81 16.49 -4.36 18.71
N THR A 82 15.83 -3.39 18.08
CA THR A 82 16.43 -2.51 17.05
C THR A 82 16.58 -1.06 17.52
N GLY A 83 15.89 -0.65 18.59
CA GLY A 83 15.80 0.75 19.04
C GLY A 83 15.08 1.67 18.05
N ARG A 84 14.35 1.11 17.10
CA ARG A 84 13.61 1.83 16.05
C ARG A 84 12.10 1.55 16.18
N PRO A 85 11.23 2.35 15.57
CA PRO A 85 9.81 2.01 15.50
C PRO A 85 9.60 0.59 14.99
N HIS A 86 8.64 -0.14 15.57
CA HIS A 86 8.20 -1.42 15.01
C HIS A 86 7.76 -1.24 13.56
N THR A 87 7.84 -2.26 12.81
CA THR A 87 7.57 -2.36 11.39
C THR A 87 6.22 -3.08 11.16
N PHE A 88 5.48 -2.83 10.06
CA PHE A 88 4.29 -3.64 9.74
C PHE A 88 4.61 -5.14 9.71
N MET A 89 5.89 -5.51 9.55
CA MET A 89 6.38 -6.88 9.62
C MET A 89 6.70 -7.31 11.07
N SER A 90 7.26 -6.45 11.90
CA SER A 90 7.65 -6.78 13.27
C SER A 90 6.59 -6.47 14.33
N LEU A 91 5.52 -5.72 13.97
CA LEU A 91 4.40 -5.52 14.88
C LEU A 91 3.73 -6.86 15.16
N PRO A 92 3.41 -7.19 16.42
CA PRO A 92 2.70 -8.42 16.75
C PRO A 92 1.40 -8.57 15.96
N LEU A 93 1.11 -9.79 15.50
CA LEU A 93 -0.05 -10.06 14.65
C LEU A 93 -1.39 -9.57 15.23
N PRO A 94 -1.70 -9.77 16.54
CA PRO A 94 -2.96 -9.27 17.10
C PRO A 94 -3.12 -7.76 16.97
N GLU A 95 -2.04 -6.98 17.15
CA GLU A 95 -2.05 -5.53 16.98
C GLU A 95 -2.30 -5.15 15.52
N LYS A 96 -1.63 -5.81 14.57
CA LYS A 96 -1.87 -5.61 13.13
C LYS A 96 -3.32 -5.88 12.74
N LEU A 97 -3.87 -6.99 13.17
CA LEU A 97 -5.25 -7.35 12.87
C LEU A 97 -6.25 -6.34 13.45
N ALA A 98 -5.99 -5.81 14.67
CA ALA A 98 -6.83 -4.77 15.26
C ALA A 98 -6.82 -3.46 14.44
N LEU A 99 -5.67 -3.06 13.87
CA LEU A 99 -5.57 -1.90 12.98
C LEU A 99 -6.39 -2.11 11.70
N TRP A 100 -6.29 -3.29 11.09
CA TRP A 100 -7.06 -3.65 9.89
C TRP A 100 -8.57 -3.79 10.16
N SER A 101 -8.98 -4.41 11.26
CA SER A 101 -10.41 -4.55 11.62
C SER A 101 -11.12 -3.20 11.77
N GLY A 102 -10.41 -2.18 12.25
CA GLY A 102 -10.95 -0.83 12.40
C GLY A 102 -10.96 0.02 11.14
N ALA A 103 -10.16 -0.33 10.12
CA ALA A 103 -9.88 0.52 8.96
C ALA A 103 -11.15 0.84 8.14
N ALA A 104 -11.89 -0.16 7.71
CA ALA A 104 -13.10 0.02 6.90
C ALA A 104 -14.17 0.88 7.61
N ARG A 105 -14.31 0.75 8.94
CA ARG A 105 -15.28 1.55 9.71
C ARG A 105 -15.00 3.04 9.67
N LYS A 106 -13.71 3.45 9.61
CA LYS A 106 -13.31 4.84 9.49
C LYS A 106 -13.79 5.47 8.18
N MET A 107 -14.01 4.65 7.14
CA MET A 107 -14.45 5.08 5.81
C MET A 107 -15.98 5.10 5.63
N LEU A 108 -16.74 4.40 6.46
CA LEU A 108 -18.21 4.22 6.28
C LEU A 108 -18.99 5.54 6.26
N SER A 109 -18.56 6.54 6.99
CA SER A 109 -19.18 7.87 7.01
C SER A 109 -18.93 8.69 5.74
N GLN A 110 -17.95 8.28 4.92
CA GLN A 110 -17.55 8.99 3.71
C GLN A 110 -17.98 8.23 2.45
N SER A 111 -17.65 6.96 2.33
CA SER A 111 -18.02 6.13 1.19
C SER A 111 -18.11 4.65 1.57
N ARG A 112 -19.27 4.04 1.29
CA ARG A 112 -19.45 2.59 1.41
C ARG A 112 -18.51 1.80 0.48
N TYR A 113 -18.33 2.28 -0.75
CA TYR A 113 -17.48 1.64 -1.73
C TYR A 113 -16.00 1.69 -1.33
N ALA A 114 -15.50 2.86 -0.90
CA ALA A 114 -14.14 2.97 -0.38
C ALA A 114 -13.94 2.10 0.86
N ALA A 115 -14.91 2.03 1.79
CA ALA A 115 -14.86 1.15 2.95
C ALA A 115 -14.74 -0.33 2.55
N LEU A 116 -15.47 -0.76 1.52
CA LEU A 116 -15.36 -2.11 0.95
C LEU A 116 -13.94 -2.38 0.47
N LEU A 117 -13.39 -1.49 -0.37
CA LEU A 117 -12.04 -1.66 -0.94
C LEU A 117 -10.95 -1.68 0.13
N VAL A 118 -11.06 -0.83 1.17
CA VAL A 118 -10.15 -0.82 2.33
C VAL A 118 -10.22 -2.14 3.11
N SER A 119 -11.42 -2.67 3.35
CA SER A 119 -11.59 -3.99 3.97
C SER A 119 -10.98 -5.10 3.13
N MET A 120 -11.22 -5.09 1.81
CA MET A 120 -10.68 -6.08 0.86
C MET A 120 -9.15 -6.00 0.75
N HIS A 121 -8.56 -4.82 0.87
CA HIS A 121 -7.11 -4.68 0.88
C HIS A 121 -6.50 -5.43 2.06
N GLY A 122 -7.00 -5.22 3.28
CA GLY A 122 -6.53 -5.92 4.47
C GLY A 122 -6.69 -7.44 4.40
N THR A 123 -7.84 -7.96 3.89
CA THR A 123 -8.04 -9.41 3.75
C THR A 123 -7.13 -10.02 2.71
N ALA A 124 -6.96 -9.36 1.56
CA ALA A 124 -6.12 -9.86 0.47
C ALA A 124 -4.66 -10.10 0.87
N LEU A 125 -4.11 -9.32 1.81
CA LEU A 125 -2.76 -9.53 2.35
C LEU A 125 -2.64 -10.89 3.05
N TYR A 126 -3.60 -11.25 3.90
CA TYR A 126 -3.57 -12.50 4.66
C TYR A 126 -4.03 -13.71 3.86
N GLU A 127 -4.89 -13.53 2.87
CA GLU A 127 -5.26 -14.57 1.91
C GLU A 127 -4.07 -14.95 1.01
N ARG A 128 -3.28 -13.96 0.59
CA ARG A 128 -2.12 -14.17 -0.27
C ARG A 128 -0.90 -14.69 0.50
N TRP A 129 -0.73 -14.26 1.76
CA TRP A 129 0.40 -14.64 2.62
C TRP A 129 -0.09 -15.07 4.01
N PRO A 130 -0.75 -16.25 4.09
CA PRO A 130 -1.22 -16.75 5.38
C PRO A 130 -0.03 -17.06 6.30
N PRO A 131 -0.16 -16.84 7.61
CA PRO A 131 0.88 -17.22 8.56
C PRO A 131 1.08 -18.75 8.60
N GLU A 132 2.25 -19.20 9.03
CA GLU A 132 2.54 -20.63 9.16
C GLU A 132 2.11 -21.19 10.53
N ASP A 133 2.23 -20.37 11.59
CA ASP A 133 1.91 -20.76 12.96
C ASP A 133 0.41 -21.07 13.14
N PRO A 134 0.02 -22.17 13.81
CA PRO A 134 -1.39 -22.54 13.99
C PRO A 134 -2.22 -21.54 14.82
N ASP A 135 -1.63 -20.86 15.80
CA ASP A 135 -2.34 -19.88 16.63
C ASP A 135 -2.58 -18.61 15.83
N ASP A 136 -1.57 -18.16 15.07
CA ASP A 136 -1.69 -17.06 14.15
C ASP A 136 -2.72 -17.33 13.04
N LYS A 137 -2.78 -18.56 12.51
CA LYS A 137 -3.81 -18.97 11.54
C LYS A 137 -5.22 -18.80 12.10
N ARG A 138 -5.44 -19.16 13.37
CA ARG A 138 -6.76 -18.98 14.01
C ARG A 138 -7.13 -17.52 14.15
N LEU A 139 -6.18 -16.67 14.53
CA LEU A 139 -6.39 -15.21 14.62
C LEU A 139 -6.72 -14.60 13.26
N VAL A 140 -5.95 -14.94 12.24
CA VAL A 140 -6.19 -14.49 10.87
C VAL A 140 -7.54 -14.98 10.36
N GLN A 141 -7.92 -16.24 10.60
CA GLN A 141 -9.22 -16.75 10.17
C GLN A 141 -10.37 -15.98 10.80
N ALA A 142 -10.31 -15.69 12.11
CA ALA A 142 -11.32 -14.89 12.79
C ALA A 142 -11.44 -13.47 12.19
N PHE A 143 -10.30 -12.85 11.86
CA PHE A 143 -10.26 -11.57 11.17
C PHE A 143 -10.90 -11.66 9.77
N LEU A 144 -10.55 -12.66 8.97
CA LEU A 144 -11.12 -12.86 7.64
C LEU A 144 -12.62 -13.08 7.71
N ASP A 145 -13.12 -13.89 8.64
CA ASP A 145 -14.55 -14.15 8.82
C ASP A 145 -15.32 -12.85 9.16
N GLU A 146 -14.78 -12.01 10.05
CA GLU A 146 -15.35 -10.70 10.39
C GLU A 146 -15.40 -9.79 9.17
N GLN A 147 -14.27 -9.66 8.46
CA GLN A 147 -14.17 -8.77 7.30
C GLN A 147 -15.02 -9.26 6.13
N HIS A 148 -15.08 -10.55 5.84
CA HIS A 148 -15.95 -11.09 4.79
C HIS A 148 -17.44 -10.87 5.10
N ALA A 149 -17.85 -10.98 6.36
CA ALA A 149 -19.22 -10.65 6.77
C ALA A 149 -19.53 -9.15 6.55
N LEU A 150 -18.56 -8.26 6.79
CA LEU A 150 -18.69 -6.83 6.51
C LEU A 150 -18.73 -6.59 5.00
N GLN A 151 -17.79 -7.17 4.23
CA GLN A 151 -17.69 -7.04 2.77
C GLN A 151 -18.98 -7.50 2.07
N SER A 152 -19.59 -8.60 2.52
CA SER A 152 -20.87 -9.08 2.01
C SER A 152 -21.97 -8.02 2.09
N LYS A 153 -22.03 -7.27 3.21
CA LYS A 153 -23.01 -6.18 3.38
C LYS A 153 -22.67 -4.96 2.53
N LEU A 154 -21.37 -4.64 2.44
CA LEU A 154 -20.89 -3.46 1.72
C LEU A 154 -20.97 -3.64 0.19
N SER A 155 -20.87 -4.87 -0.31
CA SER A 155 -20.93 -5.18 -1.75
C SER A 155 -22.35 -5.37 -2.28
N GLU A 156 -23.38 -5.31 -1.43
CA GLU A 156 -24.76 -5.52 -1.84
C GLU A 156 -25.19 -4.56 -2.97
N GLY A 157 -25.61 -5.13 -4.11
CA GLY A 157 -26.01 -4.38 -5.29
C GLY A 157 -24.87 -3.80 -6.13
N LEU A 158 -23.61 -4.13 -5.85
CA LEU A 158 -22.44 -3.75 -6.66
C LEU A 158 -22.09 -4.85 -7.68
N ASP A 159 -21.48 -4.46 -8.79
CA ASP A 159 -20.91 -5.41 -9.74
C ASP A 159 -19.65 -6.07 -9.14
N PRO A 160 -19.67 -7.40 -8.96
CA PRO A 160 -18.52 -8.10 -8.33
C PRO A 160 -17.27 -8.09 -9.20
N ASP A 161 -17.38 -7.99 -10.53
CA ASP A 161 -16.23 -7.94 -11.43
C ASP A 161 -15.54 -6.58 -11.35
N GLU A 162 -16.33 -5.50 -11.31
CA GLU A 162 -15.82 -4.14 -11.09
C GLU A 162 -15.13 -4.01 -9.73
N VAL A 163 -15.76 -4.50 -8.66
CA VAL A 163 -15.18 -4.48 -7.30
C VAL A 163 -13.84 -5.24 -7.28
N ARG A 164 -13.78 -6.44 -7.87
CA ARG A 164 -12.54 -7.22 -7.94
C ARG A 164 -11.44 -6.52 -8.75
N ARG A 165 -11.82 -5.91 -9.89
CA ARG A 165 -10.89 -5.12 -10.70
C ARG A 165 -10.28 -3.98 -9.89
N ASN A 166 -11.12 -3.20 -9.21
CA ASN A 166 -10.68 -2.06 -8.41
C ASN A 166 -9.80 -2.46 -7.22
N GLN A 167 -10.13 -3.57 -6.55
CA GLN A 167 -9.29 -4.13 -5.50
C GLN A 167 -7.89 -4.51 -6.04
N LYS A 168 -7.79 -5.15 -7.21
CA LYS A 168 -6.51 -5.47 -7.85
C LYS A 168 -5.73 -4.22 -8.24
N LEU A 169 -6.39 -3.16 -8.69
CA LEU A 169 -5.76 -1.88 -9.00
C LEU A 169 -5.18 -1.24 -7.72
N ILE A 170 -5.93 -1.19 -6.63
CA ILE A 170 -5.40 -0.68 -5.34
C ILE A 170 -4.16 -1.47 -4.93
N PHE A 171 -4.17 -2.79 -5.07
CA PHE A 171 -3.03 -3.64 -4.74
C PHE A 171 -1.79 -3.33 -5.62
N ALA A 172 -2.02 -3.03 -6.91
CA ALA A 172 -0.95 -2.63 -7.82
C ALA A 172 -0.37 -1.24 -7.45
N TRP A 173 -1.23 -0.27 -7.14
CA TRP A 173 -0.82 1.08 -6.74
C TRP A 173 -0.11 1.10 -5.39
N ASP A 174 -0.57 0.32 -4.44
CA ASP A 174 0.11 0.06 -3.17
C ASP A 174 1.52 -0.48 -3.41
N TYR A 175 1.67 -1.52 -4.23
CA TYR A 175 2.98 -2.10 -4.52
C TYR A 175 3.93 -1.11 -5.21
N ILE A 176 3.43 -0.30 -6.17
CA ILE A 176 4.22 0.77 -6.81
C ILE A 176 4.67 1.79 -5.76
N SER A 177 3.75 2.24 -4.89
CA SER A 177 4.05 3.22 -3.84
C SER A 177 5.10 2.70 -2.85
N LEU A 178 5.00 1.44 -2.44
CA LEU A 178 5.99 0.76 -1.59
C LEU A 178 7.35 0.67 -2.28
N ALA A 179 7.37 0.30 -3.57
CA ALA A 179 8.61 0.19 -4.33
C ALA A 179 9.34 1.55 -4.44
N LEU A 180 8.59 2.64 -4.62
CA LEU A 180 9.13 4.00 -4.63
C LEU A 180 9.63 4.43 -3.24
N CYS A 181 8.82 4.22 -2.20
CA CYS A 181 9.16 4.64 -0.84
C CYS A 181 10.37 3.88 -0.27
N LEU A 182 10.54 2.61 -0.61
CA LEU A 182 11.56 1.71 -0.05
C LEU A 182 12.77 1.48 -0.96
N ASP A 183 12.85 2.18 -2.09
CA ASP A 183 13.90 1.97 -3.10
C ASP A 183 14.01 0.49 -3.55
N TRP A 184 12.85 -0.16 -3.78
CA TRP A 184 12.81 -1.56 -4.19
C TRP A 184 12.92 -1.76 -5.70
N ALA A 185 12.91 -0.70 -6.47
CA ALA A 185 13.14 -0.82 -7.90
C ALA A 185 14.56 -1.38 -8.20
N PRO A 186 14.73 -2.20 -9.25
CA PRO A 186 13.68 -2.62 -10.19
C PRO A 186 12.68 -3.59 -9.57
N ALA A 187 11.41 -3.47 -9.95
CA ALA A 187 10.30 -4.24 -9.40
C ALA A 187 9.29 -4.64 -10.50
N GLU A 188 8.60 -5.76 -10.29
CA GLU A 188 7.52 -6.24 -11.16
C GLU A 188 6.19 -6.16 -10.40
N VAL A 189 5.17 -5.55 -11.00
CA VAL A 189 3.79 -5.53 -10.50
C VAL A 189 2.97 -6.46 -11.38
N LYS A 190 2.60 -7.61 -10.83
CA LYS A 190 1.92 -8.69 -11.59
C LYS A 190 0.40 -8.56 -11.52
N ASP A 191 -0.26 -9.18 -12.49
CA ASP A 191 -1.72 -9.32 -12.56
C ASP A 191 -2.46 -7.97 -12.57
N VAL A 192 -1.86 -6.95 -13.18
CA VAL A 192 -2.45 -5.61 -13.27
C VAL A 192 -3.58 -5.62 -14.29
N PRO A 193 -4.81 -5.25 -13.89
CA PRO A 193 -5.96 -5.25 -14.79
C PRO A 193 -5.79 -4.26 -15.95
N THR A 194 -6.18 -4.69 -17.15
CA THR A 194 -6.31 -3.85 -18.36
C THR A 194 -7.73 -3.95 -18.90
N ALA A 195 -7.99 -3.34 -20.05
CA ALA A 195 -9.24 -3.52 -20.79
C ALA A 195 -9.39 -4.94 -21.36
N ASP A 196 -8.26 -5.61 -21.61
CA ASP A 196 -8.20 -6.98 -22.14
C ASP A 196 -7.64 -7.93 -21.06
N GLU A 197 -6.49 -8.54 -21.32
CA GLU A 197 -5.83 -9.47 -20.39
C GLU A 197 -4.91 -8.75 -19.39
N PRO A 198 -4.82 -9.23 -18.14
CA PRO A 198 -3.91 -8.64 -17.16
C PRO A 198 -2.46 -8.65 -17.63
N VAL A 199 -1.71 -7.62 -17.26
CA VAL A 199 -0.30 -7.48 -17.62
C VAL A 199 0.60 -7.44 -16.38
N THR A 200 1.91 -7.56 -16.59
CA THR A 200 2.93 -7.25 -15.59
C THR A 200 3.55 -5.90 -15.94
N LEU A 201 3.58 -4.98 -14.97
CA LEU A 201 4.32 -3.73 -15.12
C LEU A 201 5.73 -3.90 -14.59
N GLU A 202 6.71 -3.38 -15.32
CA GLU A 202 8.11 -3.31 -14.90
C GLU A 202 8.43 -1.87 -14.45
N LEU A 203 8.86 -1.71 -13.20
CA LEU A 203 9.33 -0.44 -12.65
C LEU A 203 10.84 -0.45 -12.56
N THR A 204 11.51 0.50 -13.23
CA THR A 204 12.98 0.66 -13.18
C THR A 204 13.42 1.54 -12.01
N GLU A 205 14.72 1.51 -11.66
CA GLU A 205 15.33 2.41 -10.67
C GLU A 205 15.20 3.90 -11.03
N GLN A 206 15.04 4.21 -12.32
CA GLN A 206 14.86 5.57 -12.82
C GLN A 206 13.41 6.05 -12.81
N GLY A 207 12.48 5.22 -12.30
CA GLY A 207 11.05 5.53 -12.27
C GLY A 207 10.36 5.35 -13.63
N GLU A 208 10.94 4.57 -14.55
CA GLU A 208 10.28 4.20 -15.79
C GLU A 208 9.35 3.02 -15.54
N LEU A 209 8.13 3.11 -16.05
CA LEU A 209 7.11 2.08 -15.94
C LEU A 209 6.68 1.60 -17.32
N ASP A 210 6.65 0.28 -17.53
CA ASP A 210 6.29 -0.36 -18.79
C ASP A 210 5.47 -1.65 -18.58
N PRO A 211 4.34 -1.86 -19.29
CA PRO A 211 3.63 -0.89 -20.13
C PRO A 211 3.11 0.32 -19.33
N TRP A 212 2.98 1.47 -20.01
CA TRP A 212 2.63 2.76 -19.40
C TRP A 212 1.11 2.86 -19.15
N PRO A 213 0.66 3.04 -17.89
CA PRO A 213 -0.75 2.95 -17.56
C PRO A 213 -1.45 4.31 -17.43
N PHE A 214 -0.74 5.42 -17.58
CA PHE A 214 -1.26 6.75 -17.30
C PHE A 214 -1.65 7.50 -18.57
N ARG A 215 -2.47 8.56 -18.40
CA ARG A 215 -2.90 9.45 -19.50
C ARG A 215 -1.79 10.42 -19.92
N ASP A 216 -1.05 10.93 -18.95
CA ASP A 216 0.04 11.87 -19.19
C ASP A 216 1.37 11.12 -19.34
N GLU A 217 2.33 11.69 -20.09
CA GLU A 217 3.66 11.08 -20.32
C GLU A 217 4.53 11.03 -19.06
N ARG A 218 4.15 11.77 -18.03
CA ARG A 218 4.87 11.91 -16.77
C ARG A 218 3.89 12.09 -15.62
N VAL A 219 4.15 11.41 -14.50
CA VAL A 219 3.38 11.55 -13.27
C VAL A 219 4.32 11.96 -12.15
N GLU A 220 4.02 13.08 -11.50
CA GLU A 220 4.74 13.55 -10.31
C GLU A 220 3.95 13.14 -9.07
N LEU A 221 4.67 12.54 -8.12
CA LEU A 221 4.10 12.00 -6.89
C LEU A 221 4.86 12.56 -5.70
N ARG A 222 4.15 12.74 -4.59
CA ARG A 222 4.74 13.30 -3.37
C ARG A 222 4.29 12.54 -2.13
N ALA A 223 5.23 12.33 -1.21
CA ALA A 223 4.96 11.86 0.14
C ALA A 223 5.59 12.79 1.17
N GLU A 224 5.10 12.73 2.41
CA GLU A 224 5.77 13.32 3.55
C GLU A 224 6.31 12.20 4.45
N GLY A 225 7.56 12.35 4.85
CA GLY A 225 8.21 11.51 5.85
C GLY A 225 8.80 12.35 6.97
N ARG A 226 9.46 11.71 7.92
CA ARG A 226 10.17 12.39 8.99
C ARG A 226 11.58 11.85 9.13
N ARG A 227 12.53 12.73 9.36
CA ARG A 227 13.92 12.36 9.60
C ARG A 227 14.02 11.67 10.94
N LEU A 228 14.58 10.47 10.99
CA LEU A 228 14.81 9.76 12.25
C LEU A 228 16.03 10.36 12.98
N GLU A 229 15.80 11.47 13.65
CA GLU A 229 16.75 12.15 14.52
C GLU A 229 16.23 12.07 15.96
N GLY A 230 16.72 11.10 16.74
CA GLY A 230 16.29 10.93 18.12
C GLY A 230 15.21 9.85 18.32
N SER A 231 14.52 9.91 19.46
CA SER A 231 13.63 8.85 19.94
C SER A 231 12.16 9.04 19.65
N ARG A 232 11.73 10.21 19.13
CA ARG A 232 10.31 10.51 18.88
C ARG A 232 10.08 10.91 17.43
N PHE A 233 9.10 10.26 16.82
CA PHE A 233 8.69 10.54 15.45
C PHE A 233 8.08 11.95 15.28
N GLU A 234 7.23 12.38 16.21
CA GLU A 234 6.56 13.68 16.19
C GLU A 234 7.51 14.88 16.29
N ASP A 235 8.63 14.70 17.00
CA ASP A 235 9.65 15.75 17.20
C ASP A 235 10.65 15.82 16.03
N SER A 236 10.57 14.87 15.09
CA SER A 236 11.50 14.77 13.96
C SER A 236 11.10 15.74 12.83
N PRO A 237 12.07 16.42 12.18
CA PRO A 237 11.75 17.34 11.09
C PRO A 237 11.02 16.66 9.93
N PRO A 238 9.96 17.29 9.35
CA PRO A 238 9.30 16.76 8.17
C PRO A 238 10.23 16.79 6.96
N VAL A 239 10.10 15.81 6.10
CA VAL A 239 10.84 15.68 4.82
C VAL A 239 9.84 15.43 3.71
N THR A 240 9.85 16.26 2.69
CA THR A 240 9.09 15.99 1.46
C THR A 240 9.90 15.05 0.56
N LEU A 241 9.24 14.04 0.05
CA LEU A 241 9.78 13.08 -0.89
C LEU A 241 9.03 13.23 -2.20
N ASP A 242 9.73 13.61 -3.25
CA ASP A 242 9.18 13.75 -4.58
C ASP A 242 9.64 12.55 -5.44
N PHE A 243 8.69 11.95 -6.18
CA PHE A 243 8.93 10.86 -7.10
C PHE A 243 8.39 11.21 -8.49
N VAL A 244 8.99 10.64 -9.51
CA VAL A 244 8.57 10.85 -10.89
C VAL A 244 8.46 9.51 -11.58
N LEU A 245 7.27 9.20 -12.09
CA LEU A 245 7.08 8.09 -13.03
C LEU A 245 7.05 8.62 -14.45
N ARG A 246 7.61 7.86 -15.39
CA ARG A 246 7.65 8.18 -16.82
C ARG A 246 7.49 6.91 -17.65
N SER A 247 7.02 7.08 -18.90
CA SER A 247 6.99 6.00 -19.87
C SER A 247 8.43 5.57 -20.23
N ARG A 248 8.65 4.28 -20.33
CA ARG A 248 9.88 3.73 -20.91
C ARG A 248 9.86 4.01 -22.42
N ARG A 249 10.88 4.70 -22.93
CA ARG A 249 11.00 5.01 -24.36
C ARG A 249 11.57 3.83 -25.14
#